data_81bc00ef48e52ee73bd5bffd69e2172f
#
_entry.id   81bc00ef48e52ee73bd5bffd69e2172f
#
_cell.length_a   1.000
_cell.length_b   1.000
_cell.length_c   1.000
_cell.angle_alpha   90.00
_cell.angle_beta   90.00
_cell.angle_gamma   90.00
#
_symmetry.space_group_name_H-M   'P 1'
#
loop_
_entity.id
_entity.type
_entity.pdbx_description
1 polymer ?
#
loop_
_entity_poly.entity_id
_entity_poly.type
_entity_poly.pdbx_seq_one_letter_code
_entity_poly.pdbx_strand_id
1 'polypeptide(L)'
;GILILLGEPFKIGDDIIVSGMEGTVEDIQIRATFLRSPDGRRIVIPNATVYTSAVTVNTAYPRRRCEFAVGIGYEDDVQKAKEIVMGILDRDPAILSQPGFSVNVSALADFSVNLTVRWWINTSETTISGSISAIQERVIQAFNENGVSIPYPVQEVKIIRSAADAGSAAE
;
A
#
# COMPACT_ATOMS: atom_id res chain seq x y z
N GLY A 1 25.96 -5.81 -22.17
CA GLY A 1 25.52 -4.70 -23.00
C GLY A 1 24.74 -5.15 -24.22
N ILE A 2 25.41 -5.81 -25.19
CA ILE A 2 24.78 -6.24 -26.45
C ILE A 2 23.57 -7.16 -26.22
N LEU A 3 23.60 -8.06 -25.23
CA LEU A 3 22.51 -8.98 -24.95
C LEU A 3 21.26 -8.26 -24.38
N ILE A 4 21.43 -7.19 -23.61
CA ILE A 4 20.30 -6.37 -23.11
C ILE A 4 19.69 -5.59 -24.27
N LEU A 5 20.52 -5.03 -25.17
CA LEU A 5 20.04 -4.30 -26.34
C LEU A 5 19.34 -5.20 -27.35
N LEU A 6 19.73 -6.48 -27.49
CA LEU A 6 19.09 -7.44 -28.38
C LEU A 6 17.82 -8.08 -27.80
N GLY A 7 17.72 -8.21 -26.47
CA GLY A 7 16.58 -8.82 -25.78
C GLY A 7 15.48 -7.83 -25.40
N GLU A 8 15.78 -6.53 -25.36
CA GLU A 8 14.90 -5.42 -24.97
C GLU A 8 13.94 -5.76 -23.81
N PRO A 9 14.45 -6.30 -22.69
CA PRO A 9 13.58 -6.65 -21.55
C PRO A 9 12.90 -5.41 -20.94
N PHE A 10 13.48 -4.23 -21.17
CA PHE A 10 12.98 -2.89 -20.82
C PHE A 10 13.63 -1.87 -21.77
N LYS A 11 13.12 -0.66 -21.79
CA LYS A 11 13.59 0.45 -22.64
C LYS A 11 13.84 1.72 -21.85
N ILE A 12 14.46 2.71 -22.47
CA ILE A 12 14.62 4.07 -21.90
C ILE A 12 13.22 4.64 -21.64
N GLY A 13 13.04 5.19 -20.44
CA GLY A 13 11.77 5.69 -19.93
C GLY A 13 11.00 4.69 -19.08
N ASP A 14 11.36 3.40 -19.08
CA ASP A 14 10.73 2.44 -18.17
C ASP A 14 11.17 2.66 -16.73
N ASP A 15 10.26 2.40 -15.81
CA ASP A 15 10.53 2.33 -14.38
C ASP A 15 10.81 0.88 -14.00
N ILE A 16 12.03 0.63 -13.49
CA ILE A 16 12.51 -0.71 -13.21
C ILE A 16 13.09 -0.86 -11.80
N ILE A 17 13.05 -2.08 -11.30
CA ILE A 17 13.75 -2.47 -10.06
C ILE A 17 14.75 -3.57 -10.41
N VAL A 18 16.02 -3.34 -10.10
CA VAL A 18 17.13 -4.31 -10.28
C VAL A 18 17.92 -4.39 -8.99
N SER A 19 18.07 -5.57 -8.41
CA SER A 19 18.83 -5.79 -7.16
C SER A 19 18.43 -4.83 -6.03
N GLY A 20 17.14 -4.50 -5.91
CA GLY A 20 16.61 -3.57 -4.91
C GLY A 20 16.82 -2.09 -5.22
N MET A 21 17.43 -1.75 -6.32
CA MET A 21 17.58 -0.38 -6.82
C MET A 21 16.44 -0.06 -7.79
N GLU A 22 15.67 0.98 -7.48
CA GLU A 22 14.49 1.42 -8.24
C GLU A 22 14.79 2.74 -8.96
N GLY A 23 14.31 2.86 -10.20
CA GLY A 23 14.40 4.10 -10.93
C GLY A 23 13.96 4.00 -12.39
N THR A 24 13.78 5.18 -12.99
CA THR A 24 13.49 5.31 -14.41
C THR A 24 14.76 5.16 -15.23
N VAL A 25 14.75 4.34 -16.28
CA VAL A 25 15.87 4.14 -17.20
C VAL A 25 16.11 5.43 -17.99
N GLU A 26 17.26 6.08 -17.76
CA GLU A 26 17.67 7.29 -18.50
C GLU A 26 18.52 6.96 -19.72
N ASP A 27 19.38 5.96 -19.60
CA ASP A 27 20.33 5.60 -20.67
C ASP A 27 20.78 4.14 -20.53
N ILE A 28 21.05 3.49 -21.68
CA ILE A 28 21.59 2.13 -21.73
C ILE A 28 22.85 2.15 -22.60
N GLN A 29 24.01 2.09 -21.96
CA GLN A 29 25.30 2.06 -22.63
C GLN A 29 25.85 0.64 -22.73
N ILE A 30 26.97 0.47 -23.40
CA ILE A 30 27.59 -0.84 -23.65
C ILE A 30 27.86 -1.63 -22.35
N ARG A 31 28.28 -0.94 -21.28
CA ARG A 31 28.74 -1.57 -20.03
C ARG A 31 27.81 -1.33 -18.83
N ALA A 32 26.97 -0.29 -18.90
CA ALA A 32 26.13 0.11 -17.77
C ALA A 32 24.78 0.64 -18.23
N THR A 33 23.77 0.42 -17.39
CA THR A 33 22.45 1.03 -17.47
C THR A 33 22.37 2.13 -16.39
N PHE A 34 21.84 3.27 -16.78
CA PHE A 34 21.71 4.46 -15.91
C PHE A 34 20.23 4.63 -15.55
N LEU A 35 19.96 4.68 -14.25
CA LEU A 35 18.62 4.96 -13.74
C LEU A 35 18.62 6.30 -13.01
N ARG A 36 17.48 6.96 -13.02
CA ARG A 36 17.16 8.07 -12.13
C ARG A 36 16.21 7.58 -11.05
N SER A 37 16.68 7.58 -9.79
CA SER A 37 15.85 7.23 -8.65
C SER A 37 14.72 8.26 -8.44
N PRO A 38 13.62 7.87 -7.73
CA PRO A 38 12.51 8.78 -7.43
C PRO A 38 12.92 10.05 -6.66
N ASP A 39 14.00 9.98 -5.88
CA ASP A 39 14.58 11.11 -5.14
C ASP A 39 15.64 11.92 -5.95
N GLY A 40 15.76 11.66 -7.27
CA GLY A 40 16.59 12.45 -8.19
C GLY A 40 18.07 12.06 -8.25
N ARG A 41 18.47 10.93 -7.65
CA ARG A 41 19.85 10.44 -7.75
C ARG A 41 20.06 9.61 -9.01
N ARG A 42 21.28 9.65 -9.54
CA ARG A 42 21.69 8.75 -10.62
C ARG A 42 22.20 7.43 -10.05
N ILE A 43 21.65 6.33 -10.50
CA ILE A 43 22.10 4.98 -10.20
C ILE A 43 22.76 4.40 -11.44
N VAL A 44 23.96 3.85 -11.29
CA VAL A 44 24.72 3.23 -12.37
C VAL A 44 24.83 1.74 -12.10
N ILE A 45 24.21 0.92 -12.94
CA ILE A 45 24.19 -0.53 -12.78
C ILE A 45 24.99 -1.17 -13.90
N PRO A 46 26.05 -1.95 -13.58
CA PRO A 46 26.73 -2.74 -14.60
C PRO A 46 25.77 -3.66 -15.35
N ASN A 47 25.82 -3.72 -16.67
CA ASN A 47 24.91 -4.55 -17.46
C ASN A 47 25.04 -6.05 -17.13
N ALA A 48 26.20 -6.50 -16.66
CA ALA A 48 26.36 -7.86 -16.16
C ALA A 48 25.42 -8.15 -14.96
N THR A 49 25.26 -7.20 -14.04
CA THR A 49 24.32 -7.30 -12.90
C THR A 49 22.89 -7.34 -13.41
N VAL A 50 22.52 -6.47 -14.34
CA VAL A 50 21.17 -6.46 -14.92
C VAL A 50 20.84 -7.80 -15.59
N TYR A 51 21.79 -8.37 -16.32
CA TYR A 51 21.60 -9.63 -17.03
C TYR A 51 21.46 -10.85 -16.09
N THR A 52 22.17 -10.84 -14.96
CA THR A 52 22.18 -11.97 -14.02
C THR A 52 21.16 -11.85 -12.90
N SER A 53 20.48 -10.71 -12.78
CA SER A 53 19.48 -10.45 -11.74
C SER A 53 18.06 -10.51 -12.29
N ALA A 54 17.08 -10.72 -11.39
CA ALA A 54 15.68 -10.48 -11.73
C ALA A 54 15.46 -8.98 -11.92
N VAL A 55 14.76 -8.63 -13.00
CA VAL A 55 14.35 -7.26 -13.31
C VAL A 55 12.83 -7.18 -13.22
N THR A 56 12.33 -6.27 -12.37
CA THR A 56 10.91 -5.93 -12.35
C THR A 56 10.71 -4.67 -13.18
N VAL A 57 9.85 -4.71 -14.19
CA VAL A 57 9.51 -3.56 -15.03
C VAL A 57 8.12 -3.05 -14.61
N ASN A 58 8.09 -1.96 -13.87
CA ASN A 58 6.86 -1.39 -13.32
C ASN A 58 5.92 -0.81 -14.40
N THR A 59 6.49 -0.36 -15.52
CA THR A 59 5.78 0.24 -16.65
C THR A 59 5.40 -0.75 -17.76
N ALA A 60 5.77 -2.04 -17.62
CA ALA A 60 5.47 -3.06 -18.62
C ALA A 60 3.96 -3.19 -18.90
N TYR A 61 3.13 -2.92 -17.90
CA TYR A 61 1.68 -2.96 -18.01
C TYR A 61 1.06 -1.66 -17.47
N PRO A 62 0.10 -1.08 -18.21
CA PRO A 62 -0.55 0.16 -17.77
C PRO A 62 -1.48 -0.05 -16.56
N ARG A 63 -1.91 -1.29 -16.29
CA ARG A 63 -2.79 -1.61 -15.17
C ARG A 63 -1.97 -2.05 -13.97
N ARG A 64 -2.09 -1.33 -12.88
CA ARG A 64 -1.40 -1.64 -11.62
C ARG A 64 -2.40 -1.79 -10.49
N ARG A 65 -2.10 -2.74 -9.60
CA ARG A 65 -2.90 -2.95 -8.40
C ARG A 65 -2.41 -2.05 -7.28
N CYS A 66 -3.35 -1.29 -6.70
CA CYS A 66 -3.17 -0.57 -5.45
C CYS A 66 -3.67 -1.41 -4.27
N GLU A 67 -3.07 -1.23 -3.12
CA GLU A 67 -3.43 -1.94 -1.91
C GLU A 67 -3.11 -1.07 -0.68
N PHE A 68 -3.99 -1.09 0.32
CA PHE A 68 -3.66 -0.66 1.68
C PHE A 68 -4.44 -1.48 2.71
N ALA A 69 -3.98 -1.44 3.96
CA ALA A 69 -4.70 -2.02 5.09
C ALA A 69 -5.29 -0.91 5.96
N VAL A 70 -6.51 -1.15 6.48
CA VAL A 70 -7.15 -0.30 7.48
C VAL A 70 -7.70 -1.17 8.60
N GLY A 71 -7.46 -0.78 9.85
CA GLY A 71 -8.01 -1.44 11.03
C GLY A 71 -9.35 -0.82 11.44
N ILE A 72 -10.29 -1.65 11.88
CA ILE A 72 -11.54 -1.24 12.54
C ILE A 72 -11.61 -1.86 13.93
N GLY A 73 -12.41 -1.28 14.82
CA GLY A 73 -12.61 -1.81 16.18
C GLY A 73 -13.29 -3.18 16.16
N TYR A 74 -13.06 -3.99 17.21
CA TYR A 74 -13.72 -5.30 17.36
C TYR A 74 -15.23 -5.19 17.60
N GLU A 75 -15.69 -4.03 18.12
CA GLU A 75 -17.12 -3.74 18.34
C GLU A 75 -17.83 -3.25 17.08
N ASP A 76 -17.06 -2.94 16.00
CA ASP A 76 -17.61 -2.44 14.76
C ASP A 76 -18.15 -3.57 13.88
N ASP A 77 -19.19 -3.26 13.10
CA ASP A 77 -19.73 -4.18 12.12
C ASP A 77 -18.80 -4.26 10.90
N VAL A 78 -18.10 -5.40 10.79
CA VAL A 78 -17.16 -5.69 9.70
C VAL A 78 -17.85 -5.64 8.34
N GLN A 79 -19.11 -6.12 8.25
CA GLN A 79 -19.83 -6.15 6.99
C GLN A 79 -20.19 -4.73 6.54
N LYS A 80 -20.66 -3.89 7.46
CA LYS A 80 -20.94 -2.47 7.23
C LYS A 80 -19.67 -1.73 6.78
N ALA A 81 -18.55 -1.95 7.45
CA ALA A 81 -17.28 -1.33 7.09
C ALA A 81 -16.83 -1.72 5.66
N LYS A 82 -16.96 -3.00 5.30
CA LYS A 82 -16.66 -3.48 3.94
C LYS A 82 -17.57 -2.83 2.90
N GLU A 83 -18.86 -2.73 3.17
CA GLU A 83 -19.84 -2.12 2.25
C GLU A 83 -19.54 -0.63 2.01
N ILE A 84 -19.16 0.10 3.06
CA ILE A 84 -18.74 1.50 2.94
C ILE A 84 -17.54 1.62 1.99
N VAL A 85 -16.49 0.82 2.22
CA VAL A 85 -15.27 0.86 1.41
C VAL A 85 -15.56 0.43 -0.03
N MET A 86 -16.32 -0.64 -0.23
CA MET A 86 -16.73 -1.08 -1.58
C MET A 86 -17.53 0.01 -2.31
N GLY A 87 -18.43 0.70 -1.63
CA GLY A 87 -19.19 1.81 -2.21
C GLY A 87 -18.33 3.01 -2.60
N ILE A 88 -17.21 3.26 -1.90
CA ILE A 88 -16.24 4.29 -2.27
C ILE A 88 -15.50 3.89 -3.55
N LEU A 89 -15.05 2.63 -3.63
CA LEU A 89 -14.33 2.12 -4.79
C LEU A 89 -15.20 2.06 -6.04
N ASP A 90 -16.45 1.64 -5.91
CA ASP A 90 -17.39 1.52 -7.03
C ASP A 90 -17.75 2.87 -7.69
N ARG A 91 -17.73 3.94 -6.91
CA ARG A 91 -18.06 5.29 -7.37
C ARG A 91 -16.87 6.07 -7.95
N ASP A 92 -15.67 5.55 -7.84
CA ASP A 92 -14.46 6.22 -8.32
C ASP A 92 -14.18 5.85 -9.78
N PRO A 93 -14.30 6.80 -10.73
CA PRO A 93 -14.10 6.54 -12.16
C PRO A 93 -12.65 6.15 -12.52
N ALA A 94 -11.66 6.44 -11.65
CA ALA A 94 -10.27 6.06 -11.87
C ALA A 94 -10.01 4.59 -11.55
N ILE A 95 -10.96 3.89 -10.92
CA ILE A 95 -10.84 2.48 -10.55
C ILE A 95 -11.39 1.61 -11.68
N LEU A 96 -10.57 0.65 -12.10
CA LEU A 96 -10.95 -0.25 -13.19
C LEU A 96 -11.96 -1.29 -12.69
N SER A 97 -13.05 -1.46 -13.43
CA SER A 97 -14.05 -2.48 -13.18
C SER A 97 -13.54 -3.92 -13.40
N GLN A 98 -12.45 -4.07 -14.19
CA GLN A 98 -11.78 -5.34 -14.42
C GLN A 98 -10.26 -5.18 -14.34
N PRO A 99 -9.60 -5.98 -13.49
CA PRO A 99 -10.05 -7.15 -12.69
C PRO A 99 -10.97 -6.83 -11.50
N GLY A 100 -11.31 -5.55 -11.24
CA GLY A 100 -12.18 -5.13 -10.16
C GLY A 100 -11.45 -4.84 -8.85
N PHE A 101 -12.21 -4.72 -7.78
CA PHE A 101 -11.70 -4.41 -6.43
C PHE A 101 -12.17 -5.45 -5.41
N SER A 102 -11.52 -5.49 -4.26
CA SER A 102 -11.90 -6.36 -3.15
C SER A 102 -11.59 -5.74 -1.80
N VAL A 103 -12.42 -6.06 -0.80
CA VAL A 103 -12.22 -5.68 0.60
C VAL A 103 -12.36 -6.95 1.44
N ASN A 104 -11.26 -7.40 2.04
CA ASN A 104 -11.22 -8.65 2.78
C ASN A 104 -10.64 -8.44 4.18
N VAL A 105 -11.13 -9.19 5.16
CA VAL A 105 -10.45 -9.30 6.45
C VAL A 105 -9.12 -10.01 6.21
N SER A 106 -8.04 -9.39 6.64
CA SER A 106 -6.68 -9.91 6.45
C SER A 106 -6.01 -10.38 7.73
N ALA A 107 -6.39 -9.80 8.87
CA ALA A 107 -5.86 -10.21 10.16
C ALA A 107 -6.81 -9.81 11.30
N LEU A 108 -6.73 -10.57 12.40
CA LEU A 108 -7.23 -10.18 13.71
C LEU A 108 -6.01 -9.76 14.52
N ALA A 109 -5.83 -8.44 14.69
CA ALA A 109 -4.70 -7.87 15.40
C ALA A 109 -5.06 -7.59 16.87
N ASP A 110 -4.09 -7.18 17.69
CA ASP A 110 -4.27 -6.99 19.13
C ASP A 110 -5.40 -6.02 19.48
N PHE A 111 -5.61 -4.98 18.65
CA PHE A 111 -6.57 -3.91 18.90
C PHE A 111 -7.53 -3.65 17.74
N SER A 112 -7.43 -4.40 16.65
CA SER A 112 -8.19 -4.15 15.43
C SER A 112 -8.48 -5.40 14.62
N VAL A 113 -9.57 -5.35 13.87
CA VAL A 113 -9.83 -6.23 12.74
C VAL A 113 -9.29 -5.53 11.49
N ASN A 114 -8.27 -6.08 10.88
CA ASN A 114 -7.64 -5.46 9.71
C ASN A 114 -8.33 -5.87 8.42
N LEU A 115 -8.69 -4.87 7.63
CA LEU A 115 -9.22 -5.03 6.29
C LEU A 115 -8.14 -4.70 5.28
N THR A 116 -7.92 -5.56 4.30
CA THR A 116 -7.09 -5.25 3.13
C THR A 116 -7.99 -4.85 1.97
N VAL A 117 -7.74 -3.66 1.46
CA VAL A 117 -8.45 -3.02 0.35
C VAL A 117 -7.57 -3.10 -0.89
N ARG A 118 -8.08 -3.66 -1.99
CA ARG A 118 -7.36 -3.83 -3.26
C ARG A 118 -8.19 -3.33 -4.41
N TRP A 119 -7.56 -2.60 -5.33
CA TRP A 119 -8.20 -2.16 -6.57
C TRP A 119 -7.16 -1.98 -7.68
N TRP A 120 -7.63 -1.79 -8.89
CA TRP A 120 -6.78 -1.61 -10.06
C TRP A 120 -7.00 -0.25 -10.68
N ILE A 121 -5.92 0.35 -11.15
CA ILE A 121 -5.90 1.65 -11.82
C ILE A 121 -5.16 1.57 -13.15
N ASN A 122 -5.37 2.57 -14.00
CA ASN A 122 -4.55 2.82 -15.17
C ASN A 122 -3.48 3.86 -14.82
N THR A 123 -2.21 3.47 -14.84
CA THR A 123 -1.08 4.35 -14.45
C THR A 123 -0.77 5.45 -15.47
N SER A 124 -1.38 5.42 -16.65
CA SER A 124 -1.32 6.54 -17.60
C SER A 124 -2.26 7.70 -17.22
N GLU A 125 -3.24 7.45 -16.35
CA GLU A 125 -4.27 8.42 -15.94
C GLU A 125 -4.07 8.92 -14.51
N THR A 126 -3.58 8.05 -13.62
CA THR A 126 -3.36 8.39 -12.22
C THR A 126 -2.14 7.66 -11.64
N THR A 127 -1.55 8.22 -10.58
CA THR A 127 -0.42 7.60 -9.89
C THR A 127 -0.91 6.64 -8.79
N ILE A 128 -0.10 5.63 -8.47
CA ILE A 128 -0.40 4.67 -7.40
C ILE A 128 -0.55 5.38 -6.06
N SER A 129 0.43 6.22 -5.70
CA SER A 129 0.42 6.96 -4.44
C SER A 129 -0.76 7.93 -4.34
N GLY A 130 -1.08 8.64 -5.42
CA GLY A 130 -2.22 9.57 -5.48
C GLY A 130 -3.55 8.83 -5.31
N SER A 131 -3.72 7.69 -5.98
CA SER A 131 -4.92 6.87 -5.83
C SER A 131 -5.07 6.32 -4.41
N ILE A 132 -3.97 5.81 -3.81
CA ILE A 132 -3.99 5.31 -2.43
C ILE A 132 -4.39 6.42 -1.46
N SER A 133 -3.76 7.60 -1.52
CA SER A 133 -4.08 8.73 -0.63
C SER A 133 -5.54 9.14 -0.75
N ALA A 134 -6.04 9.31 -1.98
CA ALA A 134 -7.42 9.74 -2.21
C ALA A 134 -8.46 8.75 -1.65
N ILE A 135 -8.22 7.44 -1.78
CA ILE A 135 -9.11 6.43 -1.23
C ILE A 135 -9.03 6.39 0.29
N GLN A 136 -7.82 6.46 0.86
CA GLN A 136 -7.64 6.50 2.32
C GLN A 136 -8.37 7.68 2.97
N GLU A 137 -8.27 8.89 2.40
CA GLU A 137 -8.96 10.09 2.88
C GLU A 137 -10.48 9.90 2.89
N ARG A 138 -11.05 9.36 1.80
CA ARG A 138 -12.49 9.07 1.71
C ARG A 138 -12.93 7.99 2.70
N VAL A 139 -12.11 6.96 2.91
CA VAL A 139 -12.40 5.90 3.89
C VAL A 139 -12.43 6.47 5.30
N ILE A 140 -11.45 7.29 5.68
CA ILE A 140 -11.43 7.95 7.01
C ILE A 140 -12.69 8.79 7.20
N GLN A 141 -13.04 9.62 6.21
CA GLN A 141 -14.23 10.45 6.28
C GLN A 141 -15.50 9.59 6.42
N ALA A 142 -15.69 8.59 5.55
CA ALA A 142 -16.87 7.76 5.56
C ALA A 142 -16.99 6.91 6.83
N PHE A 143 -15.89 6.44 7.39
CA PHE A 143 -15.89 5.72 8.67
C PHE A 143 -16.35 6.63 9.79
N ASN A 144 -15.82 7.86 9.88
CA ASN A 144 -16.26 8.84 10.87
C ASN A 144 -17.75 9.17 10.75
N GLU A 145 -18.26 9.38 9.54
CA GLU A 145 -19.68 9.68 9.28
C GLU A 145 -20.62 8.52 9.64
N ASN A 146 -20.16 7.29 9.54
CA ASN A 146 -20.94 6.08 9.79
C ASN A 146 -20.70 5.43 11.15
N GLY A 147 -19.86 6.04 12.01
CA GLY A 147 -19.57 5.54 13.34
C GLY A 147 -18.73 4.26 13.35
N VAL A 148 -17.89 4.05 12.34
CA VAL A 148 -16.87 2.98 12.31
C VAL A 148 -15.59 3.55 12.91
N SER A 149 -15.04 2.90 13.93
CA SER A 149 -13.86 3.37 14.66
C SER A 149 -12.56 2.87 14.01
N ILE A 150 -11.59 3.77 13.84
CA ILE A 150 -10.21 3.37 13.61
C ILE A 150 -9.54 3.31 14.98
N PRO A 151 -9.27 2.12 15.54
CA PRO A 151 -8.94 1.98 16.95
C PRO A 151 -7.54 2.48 17.27
N TYR A 152 -7.42 3.03 18.48
CA TYR A 152 -6.14 3.29 19.12
C TYR A 152 -5.73 2.08 19.99
N PRO A 153 -4.45 1.93 20.37
CA PRO A 153 -4.05 0.94 21.36
C PRO A 153 -4.84 1.13 22.65
N VAL A 154 -5.61 0.13 23.06
CA VAL A 154 -6.43 0.13 24.29
C VAL A 154 -5.78 -0.81 25.31
N GLN A 155 -5.64 -0.36 26.56
CA GLN A 155 -5.18 -1.19 27.67
C GLN A 155 -6.30 -1.26 28.72
N GLU A 156 -6.68 -2.48 29.11
CA GLU A 156 -7.55 -2.70 30.25
C GLU A 156 -6.69 -2.70 31.52
N VAL A 157 -6.87 -1.67 32.37
CA VAL A 157 -6.18 -1.58 33.67
C VAL A 157 -7.10 -2.06 34.75
N LYS A 158 -6.86 -3.24 35.31
CA LYS A 158 -7.58 -3.78 36.44
C LYS A 158 -6.97 -3.27 37.73
N ILE A 159 -7.62 -2.31 38.41
CA ILE A 159 -7.21 -1.79 39.72
C ILE A 159 -7.65 -2.78 40.78
N ILE A 160 -6.74 -3.53 41.36
CA ILE A 160 -7.00 -4.40 42.49
C ILE A 160 -6.75 -3.57 43.73
N ARG A 161 -7.81 -3.15 44.45
CA ARG A 161 -7.66 -2.53 45.76
C ARG A 161 -7.33 -3.61 46.79
N SER A 162 -6.19 -3.49 47.44
CA SER A 162 -5.84 -4.34 48.57
C SER A 162 -6.74 -4.02 49.75
N ALA A 163 -7.18 -5.05 50.47
CA ALA A 163 -7.99 -4.89 51.68
C ALA A 163 -7.29 -4.12 52.85
N ALA A 164 -6.01 -3.77 52.65
CA ALA A 164 -5.26 -2.98 53.63
C ALA A 164 -5.65 -1.49 53.68
N ASP A 165 -6.29 -0.94 52.64
CA ASP A 165 -6.68 0.49 52.61
C ASP A 165 -8.06 0.76 53.21
N ALA A 166 -8.80 -0.27 53.62
CA ALA A 166 -10.12 -0.11 54.26
C ALA A 166 -10.08 0.17 55.77
N GLY A 167 -8.91 0.16 56.39
CA GLY A 167 -8.75 0.26 57.85
C GLY A 167 -8.39 1.64 58.40
N SER A 168 -8.17 2.66 57.56
CA SER A 168 -7.69 3.98 58.01
C SER A 168 -8.73 5.12 57.99
N ALA A 169 -10.03 4.82 57.86
CA ALA A 169 -11.07 5.84 57.80
C ALA A 169 -12.06 5.73 59.00
N ALA A 170 -11.62 5.20 60.15
CA ALA A 170 -12.40 5.19 61.41
C ALA A 170 -11.48 5.50 62.58
N GLU A 171 -11.14 6.77 62.77
CA GLU A 171 -10.84 7.44 64.06
C GLU A 171 -11.18 8.93 63.96
#